data_72c59ad4692ac387daad2f18bd9c1816
#
_entry.id   72c59ad4692ac387daad2f18bd9c1816
#
_cell.length_a   1.000
_cell.length_b   1.000
_cell.length_c   1.000
_cell.angle_alpha   90.00
_cell.angle_beta   90.00
_cell.angle_gamma   90.00
#
_symmetry.space_group_name_H-M   'P 1'
#
loop_
_entity.id
_entity.type
_entity.pdbx_description
1 polymer ?
#
loop_
_entity_poly.entity_id
_entity_poly.type
_entity_poly.pdbx_seq_one_letter_code
_entity_poly.pdbx_strand_id
1 'polypeptide(L)'
;MDNKMFCFQCEQAAHCTGCIGSAGVCGKSAETANLQDELTGALIGLARATDGSPGVNEGTWKIIIEALFTTLTNVNFDEAAIRDVTARVKAEKSRLVPDCASCMSPCGHNDDYDIAQLWTADEDIRSLKSLILFGIRGMAAYAYHAMVLGYTDGEVNRFFAKALFAIGEDWGMDDLLPLVLEVGEINYRCMALLDKANTETYGTPEPTTVPLTVEKGPFIVVSGHDLHDLKRLLEQTEGKGINIYTHSEMLPAHGYPGLKKYAHLKGNFGTAWQNQQKEFADIPAPVLFTTNCLMPPRASYADRVFTTAVVSYPEITHIGEDKAFTPVIEKALALGGYNEDKPFTGINGGGTVMTGFGHGAVLGVADQVIEAVKSGAIRHFFLVGGCDGARPGRNYYTEFVKQTPADGPEVKVVEAVFAADHFAADAAEHPVLVGRVIVGISFEILFDDCLLYTSDAAD
;
A
#
# COMPACT_ATOMS: atom_id res chain seq x y z
N MET A 1 23.39 21.73 -9.15
CA MET A 1 22.09 21.62 -8.44
C MET A 1 22.42 21.24 -7.01
N ASP A 2 21.85 21.92 -6.03
CA ASP A 2 22.02 21.54 -4.63
C ASP A 2 21.45 20.13 -4.44
N ASN A 3 22.31 19.17 -4.15
CA ASN A 3 21.96 17.77 -3.97
C ASN A 3 21.29 17.56 -2.60
N LYS A 4 20.24 18.33 -2.32
CA LYS A 4 19.49 18.33 -1.06
C LYS A 4 18.02 18.01 -1.32
N MET A 5 17.43 17.33 -0.37
CA MET A 5 16.01 16.98 -0.35
C MET A 5 15.36 17.49 0.94
N PHE A 6 14.03 17.57 0.92
CA PHE A 6 13.20 17.57 2.11
C PHE A 6 12.06 16.60 1.90
N CYS A 7 11.89 15.64 2.82
CA CYS A 7 10.80 14.67 2.77
C CYS A 7 10.41 14.24 4.18
N PHE A 8 9.12 14.33 4.52
CA PHE A 8 8.59 13.87 5.80
C PHE A 8 7.28 13.06 5.66
N GLN A 9 7.07 12.45 4.50
CA GLN A 9 5.81 11.76 4.17
C GLN A 9 5.61 10.40 4.86
N CYS A 10 6.54 9.94 5.69
CA CYS A 10 6.40 8.69 6.43
C CYS A 10 6.99 8.81 7.83
N GLU A 11 6.55 7.94 8.73
CA GLU A 11 7.00 7.92 10.12
C GLU A 11 8.48 7.56 10.30
N GLN A 12 9.16 7.10 9.25
CA GLN A 12 10.60 6.81 9.28
C GLN A 12 11.48 8.05 9.04
N ALA A 13 10.85 9.21 8.83
CA ALA A 13 11.58 10.46 8.60
C ALA A 13 12.67 10.70 9.63
N ALA A 14 13.85 11.16 9.17
CA ALA A 14 15.00 11.37 10.03
C ALA A 14 14.66 12.33 11.17
N HIS A 15 15.01 11.93 12.40
CA HIS A 15 14.80 12.72 13.62
C HIS A 15 13.35 13.12 13.90
N CYS A 16 12.36 12.46 13.29
CA CYS A 16 10.93 12.82 13.35
C CYS A 16 10.60 14.23 12.82
N THR A 17 11.49 14.83 12.02
CA THR A 17 11.33 16.18 11.48
C THR A 17 11.38 16.23 9.96
N GLY A 18 12.02 15.25 9.33
CA GLY A 18 12.17 15.15 7.89
C GLY A 18 13.53 14.65 7.46
N CYS A 19 13.58 13.98 6.31
CA CYS A 19 14.82 13.60 5.66
C CYS A 19 15.35 14.80 4.88
N ILE A 20 16.58 15.21 5.20
CA ILE A 20 17.32 16.33 4.59
C ILE A 20 18.68 15.84 4.11
N GLY A 21 19.27 16.48 3.11
CA GLY A 21 20.58 16.09 2.60
C GLY A 21 20.50 15.26 1.32
N SER A 22 21.34 14.24 1.16
CA SER A 22 21.50 13.48 -0.09
C SER A 22 20.64 12.23 -0.20
N ALA A 23 20.10 11.73 0.91
CA ALA A 23 19.26 10.53 0.93
C ALA A 23 18.27 10.52 2.10
N GLY A 24 17.13 9.87 1.89
CA GLY A 24 16.14 9.55 2.93
C GLY A 24 16.50 8.29 3.70
N VAL A 25 15.84 8.08 4.86
CA VAL A 25 15.96 6.85 5.67
C VAL A 25 15.56 5.60 4.88
N CYS A 26 14.57 5.72 3.99
CA CYS A 26 14.14 4.64 3.09
C CYS A 26 15.13 4.33 1.95
N GLY A 27 16.23 5.06 1.82
CA GLY A 27 17.19 4.92 0.73
C GLY A 27 16.88 5.75 -0.53
N LYS A 28 15.79 6.53 -0.54
CA LYS A 28 15.45 7.44 -1.64
C LYS A 28 16.56 8.49 -1.82
N SER A 29 17.05 8.72 -3.05
CA SER A 29 17.99 9.80 -3.36
C SER A 29 17.33 11.17 -3.25
N ALA A 30 18.15 12.22 -3.11
CA ALA A 30 17.65 13.59 -3.17
C ALA A 30 17.02 13.90 -4.53
N GLU A 31 17.58 13.38 -5.62
CA GLU A 31 17.02 13.55 -6.96
C GLU A 31 15.65 12.89 -7.08
N THR A 32 15.50 11.64 -6.65
CA THR A 32 14.21 10.95 -6.62
C THR A 32 13.16 11.72 -5.80
N ALA A 33 13.52 12.25 -4.63
CA ALA A 33 12.61 13.02 -3.79
C ALA A 33 12.15 14.31 -4.49
N ASN A 34 13.09 15.06 -5.10
CA ASN A 34 12.80 16.31 -5.81
C ASN A 34 11.94 16.07 -7.06
N LEU A 35 12.15 14.94 -7.78
CA LEU A 35 11.31 14.56 -8.90
C LEU A 35 9.88 14.18 -8.46
N GLN A 36 9.71 13.55 -7.31
CA GLN A 36 8.39 13.28 -6.74
C GLN A 36 7.68 14.56 -6.30
N ASP A 37 8.42 15.56 -5.83
CA ASP A 37 7.90 16.89 -5.55
C ASP A 37 7.48 17.62 -6.84
N GLU A 38 8.30 17.55 -7.91
CA GLU A 38 7.93 18.07 -9.23
C GLU A 38 6.65 17.39 -9.75
N LEU A 39 6.56 16.06 -9.65
CA LEU A 39 5.38 15.31 -10.04
C LEU A 39 4.14 15.73 -9.24
N THR A 40 4.29 15.96 -7.93
CA THR A 40 3.20 16.46 -7.09
C THR A 40 2.74 17.85 -7.54
N GLY A 41 3.68 18.74 -7.84
CA GLY A 41 3.37 20.07 -8.38
C GLY A 41 2.64 20.02 -9.73
N ALA A 42 3.07 19.12 -10.61
CA ALA A 42 2.39 18.90 -11.91
C ALA A 42 0.98 18.33 -11.75
N LEU A 43 0.76 17.45 -10.77
CA LEU A 43 -0.56 16.91 -10.40
C LEU A 43 -1.51 18.00 -9.90
N ILE A 44 -1.03 18.92 -9.09
CA ILE A 44 -1.82 20.08 -8.65
C ILE A 44 -2.19 20.96 -9.86
N GLY A 45 -1.25 21.19 -10.77
CA GLY A 45 -1.51 21.88 -12.03
C GLY A 45 -2.54 21.16 -12.91
N LEU A 46 -2.49 19.83 -12.98
CA LEU A 46 -3.50 19.03 -13.70
C LEU A 46 -4.86 19.13 -13.00
N ALA A 47 -4.92 19.04 -11.68
CA ALA A 47 -6.16 19.17 -10.92
C ALA A 47 -6.86 20.51 -11.18
N ARG A 48 -6.10 21.61 -11.24
CA ARG A 48 -6.61 22.93 -11.65
C ARG A 48 -7.21 22.91 -13.07
N ALA A 49 -6.56 22.18 -13.99
CA ALA A 49 -7.04 22.05 -15.38
C ALA A 49 -8.29 21.17 -15.50
N THR A 50 -8.63 20.36 -14.52
CA THR A 50 -9.86 19.55 -14.51
C THR A 50 -11.09 20.39 -14.15
N ASP A 51 -10.93 21.50 -13.43
CA ASP A 51 -12.05 22.32 -12.96
C ASP A 51 -12.81 22.93 -14.14
N GLY A 52 -14.10 22.58 -14.23
CA GLY A 52 -14.98 23.04 -15.33
C GLY A 52 -14.62 22.54 -16.73
N SER A 53 -13.59 21.69 -16.89
CA SER A 53 -13.18 21.17 -18.21
C SER A 53 -14.09 20.04 -18.69
N PRO A 54 -14.74 20.17 -19.85
CA PRO A 54 -15.55 19.10 -20.46
C PRO A 54 -14.68 17.95 -21.02
N GLY A 55 -13.36 18.14 -21.09
CA GLY A 55 -12.43 17.16 -21.62
C GLY A 55 -12.01 16.08 -20.64
N VAL A 56 -12.36 16.18 -19.35
CA VAL A 56 -12.04 15.19 -18.33
C VAL A 56 -12.71 13.85 -18.64
N ASN A 57 -11.95 12.77 -18.58
CA ASN A 57 -12.39 11.42 -18.87
C ASN A 57 -11.70 10.37 -17.98
N GLU A 58 -11.99 9.10 -18.19
CA GLU A 58 -11.39 8.00 -17.39
C GLU A 58 -9.87 7.97 -17.50
N GLY A 59 -9.28 8.31 -18.64
CA GLY A 59 -7.83 8.41 -18.82
C GLY A 59 -7.21 9.48 -17.92
N THR A 60 -7.90 10.61 -17.71
CA THR A 60 -7.48 11.66 -16.77
C THR A 60 -7.38 11.12 -15.34
N TRP A 61 -8.42 10.40 -14.90
CA TRP A 61 -8.44 9.81 -13.56
C TRP A 61 -7.38 8.74 -13.39
N LYS A 62 -7.19 7.88 -14.39
CA LYS A 62 -6.13 6.87 -14.38
C LYS A 62 -4.76 7.53 -14.18
N ILE A 63 -4.44 8.59 -14.91
CA ILE A 63 -3.16 9.30 -14.79
C ILE A 63 -3.00 9.88 -13.39
N ILE A 64 -4.02 10.51 -12.82
CA ILE A 64 -3.96 11.09 -11.47
C ILE A 64 -3.69 10.00 -10.43
N ILE A 65 -4.42 8.88 -10.48
CA ILE A 65 -4.29 7.77 -9.53
C ILE A 65 -2.88 7.14 -9.64
N GLU A 66 -2.42 6.81 -10.85
CA GLU A 66 -1.10 6.22 -11.07
C GLU A 66 0.02 7.15 -10.60
N ALA A 67 -0.09 8.44 -10.89
CA ALA A 67 0.92 9.42 -10.52
C ALA A 67 0.97 9.67 -9.01
N LEU A 68 -0.17 9.76 -8.33
CA LEU A 68 -0.22 9.83 -6.86
C LEU A 68 0.41 8.58 -6.23
N PHE A 69 0.03 7.39 -6.70
CA PHE A 69 0.57 6.13 -6.19
C PHE A 69 2.09 6.03 -6.42
N THR A 70 2.60 6.52 -7.56
CA THR A 70 4.05 6.59 -7.85
C THR A 70 4.82 7.40 -6.79
N THR A 71 4.20 8.40 -6.18
CA THR A 71 4.84 9.24 -5.14
C THR A 71 4.79 8.64 -3.74
N LEU A 72 4.07 7.52 -3.53
CA LEU A 72 3.95 6.90 -2.23
C LEU A 72 5.31 6.34 -1.75
N THR A 73 5.50 6.25 -0.44
CA THR A 73 6.75 5.76 0.16
C THR A 73 7.02 4.32 -0.27
N ASN A 74 8.28 4.02 -0.60
CA ASN A 74 8.76 2.69 -0.96
C ASN A 74 8.05 2.06 -2.18
N VAL A 75 7.67 2.88 -3.15
CA VAL A 75 7.07 2.45 -4.42
C VAL A 75 8.04 2.66 -5.57
N ASN A 76 8.35 3.88 -5.94
CA ASN A 76 9.16 4.17 -7.11
C ASN A 76 10.43 4.93 -6.74
N PHE A 77 11.57 4.32 -7.05
CA PHE A 77 12.91 4.86 -6.85
C PHE A 77 13.60 5.17 -8.19
N ASP A 78 12.95 4.88 -9.33
CA ASP A 78 13.50 5.07 -10.67
C ASP A 78 13.19 6.47 -11.18
N GLU A 79 14.21 7.28 -11.29
CA GLU A 79 14.12 8.66 -11.74
C GLU A 79 13.60 8.78 -13.18
N ALA A 80 13.94 7.83 -14.06
CA ALA A 80 13.46 7.82 -15.44
C ALA A 80 11.95 7.52 -15.48
N ALA A 81 11.47 6.56 -14.70
CA ALA A 81 10.05 6.24 -14.60
C ALA A 81 9.25 7.43 -14.03
N ILE A 82 9.77 8.12 -12.99
CA ILE A 82 9.09 9.30 -12.42
C ILE A 82 9.01 10.45 -13.45
N ARG A 83 10.08 10.68 -14.21
CA ARG A 83 10.06 11.69 -15.30
C ARG A 83 9.05 11.36 -16.40
N ASP A 84 8.92 10.10 -16.78
CA ASP A 84 7.91 9.65 -17.74
C ASP A 84 6.49 9.92 -17.23
N VAL A 85 6.20 9.53 -15.98
CA VAL A 85 4.90 9.82 -15.37
C VAL A 85 4.62 11.32 -15.32
N THR A 86 5.63 12.13 -14.94
CA THR A 86 5.51 13.60 -14.94
C THR A 86 5.20 14.15 -16.34
N ALA A 87 5.86 13.63 -17.37
CA ALA A 87 5.58 14.02 -18.74
C ALA A 87 4.14 13.67 -19.17
N ARG A 88 3.64 12.49 -18.77
CA ARG A 88 2.24 12.08 -19.03
C ARG A 88 1.25 13.00 -18.32
N VAL A 89 1.49 13.39 -17.07
CA VAL A 89 0.67 14.35 -16.32
C VAL A 89 0.64 15.71 -17.02
N LYS A 90 1.81 16.23 -17.45
CA LYS A 90 1.91 17.50 -18.17
C LYS A 90 1.23 17.46 -19.54
N ALA A 91 1.32 16.34 -20.27
CA ALA A 91 0.63 16.14 -21.53
C ALA A 91 -0.90 16.14 -21.36
N GLU A 92 -1.41 15.44 -20.32
CA GLU A 92 -2.83 15.43 -20.02
C GLU A 92 -3.34 16.81 -19.61
N LYS A 93 -2.59 17.55 -18.78
CA LYS A 93 -2.89 18.95 -18.48
C LYS A 93 -3.01 19.79 -19.74
N SER A 94 -2.04 19.70 -20.66
CA SER A 94 -2.07 20.44 -21.93
C SER A 94 -3.26 20.06 -22.81
N ARG A 95 -3.72 18.81 -22.76
CA ARG A 95 -4.92 18.37 -23.49
C ARG A 95 -6.20 19.00 -22.94
N LEU A 96 -6.29 19.21 -21.63
CA LEU A 96 -7.47 19.78 -20.97
C LEU A 96 -7.55 21.30 -21.12
N VAL A 97 -6.41 21.97 -21.23
CA VAL A 97 -6.33 23.42 -21.41
C VAL A 97 -6.09 23.71 -22.89
N PRO A 98 -7.13 24.09 -23.65
CA PRO A 98 -6.91 24.49 -25.05
C PRO A 98 -6.00 25.73 -25.10
N ASP A 99 -5.11 25.78 -26.08
CA ASP A 99 -4.25 26.93 -26.34
C ASP A 99 -5.07 28.22 -26.32
N CYS A 100 -4.97 28.95 -25.22
CA CYS A 100 -5.62 30.26 -25.10
C CYS A 100 -4.87 31.32 -25.87
N ALA A 101 -4.78 31.15 -27.20
CA ALA A 101 -4.29 32.22 -28.12
C ALA A 101 -5.15 33.48 -28.07
N SER A 102 -6.31 33.44 -27.39
CA SER A 102 -7.25 34.54 -27.28
C SER A 102 -7.43 35.10 -25.85
N CYS A 103 -6.80 34.51 -24.84
CA CYS A 103 -6.89 35.03 -23.48
C CYS A 103 -5.93 36.19 -23.29
N MET A 104 -6.45 37.41 -23.20
CA MET A 104 -5.68 38.63 -22.89
C MET A 104 -5.27 38.74 -21.39
N SER A 105 -5.53 37.74 -20.58
CA SER A 105 -5.03 37.62 -19.19
C SER A 105 -4.16 36.36 -19.06
N PRO A 106 -3.02 36.43 -18.35
CA PRO A 106 -2.28 35.23 -18.00
C PRO A 106 -3.22 34.36 -17.18
N CYS A 107 -3.63 33.21 -17.74
CA CYS A 107 -4.39 32.20 -17.01
C CYS A 107 -3.44 31.49 -16.02
N GLY A 108 -3.01 32.21 -14.98
CA GLY A 108 -2.07 31.71 -13.96
C GLY A 108 -2.62 30.56 -13.10
N HIS A 109 -3.87 30.14 -13.36
CA HIS A 109 -4.49 29.03 -12.63
C HIS A 109 -4.03 27.64 -13.05
N ASN A 110 -3.27 27.50 -14.13
CA ASN A 110 -2.87 26.21 -14.68
C ASN A 110 -1.37 25.93 -14.55
N ASP A 111 -0.63 26.76 -13.84
CA ASP A 111 0.78 26.53 -13.61
C ASP A 111 0.97 25.35 -12.62
N ASP A 112 2.09 24.63 -12.79
CA ASP A 112 2.51 23.63 -11.83
C ASP A 112 2.76 24.31 -10.47
N TYR A 113 2.42 23.61 -9.40
CA TYR A 113 2.61 24.14 -8.04
C TYR A 113 4.04 23.91 -7.56
N ASP A 114 4.67 24.95 -6.99
CA ASP A 114 5.95 24.78 -6.32
C ASP A 114 5.71 24.19 -4.92
N ILE A 115 6.01 22.92 -4.74
CA ILE A 115 5.80 22.21 -3.48
C ILE A 115 6.57 22.82 -2.30
N ALA A 116 7.64 23.61 -2.56
CA ALA A 116 8.32 24.34 -1.51
C ALA A 116 7.43 25.34 -0.79
N GLN A 117 6.36 25.83 -1.44
CA GLN A 117 5.38 26.70 -0.79
C GLN A 117 4.62 25.94 0.30
N LEU A 118 4.32 24.65 0.09
CA LEU A 118 3.70 23.82 1.11
C LEU A 118 4.64 23.63 2.30
N TRP A 119 5.91 23.27 2.03
CA TRP A 119 6.88 23.00 3.10
C TRP A 119 7.24 24.21 3.95
N THR A 120 7.09 25.41 3.40
CA THR A 120 7.40 26.68 4.06
C THR A 120 6.17 27.44 4.58
N ALA A 121 4.98 26.89 4.41
CA ALA A 121 3.74 27.45 4.91
C ALA A 121 3.71 27.52 6.46
N ASP A 122 2.75 28.29 6.99
CA ASP A 122 2.42 28.27 8.42
C ASP A 122 2.21 26.84 8.90
N GLU A 123 2.58 26.53 10.15
CA GLU A 123 2.63 25.17 10.67
C GLU A 123 1.28 24.46 10.61
N ASP A 124 0.19 25.15 10.96
CA ASP A 124 -1.16 24.55 10.94
C ASP A 124 -1.63 24.30 9.51
N ILE A 125 -1.41 25.26 8.60
CA ILE A 125 -1.73 25.12 7.17
C ILE A 125 -0.91 23.99 6.53
N ARG A 126 0.39 23.94 6.81
CA ARG A 126 1.27 22.88 6.34
C ARG A 126 0.81 21.51 6.83
N SER A 127 0.44 21.40 8.11
CA SER A 127 -0.04 20.16 8.71
C SER A 127 -1.31 19.66 8.04
N LEU A 128 -2.33 20.54 7.90
CA LEU A 128 -3.60 20.17 7.26
C LEU A 128 -3.43 19.79 5.78
N LYS A 129 -2.66 20.58 5.01
CA LYS A 129 -2.38 20.24 3.61
C LYS A 129 -1.57 18.96 3.47
N SER A 130 -0.66 18.68 4.41
CA SER A 130 0.11 17.43 4.43
C SER A 130 -0.77 16.22 4.73
N LEU A 131 -1.71 16.32 5.69
CA LEU A 131 -2.69 15.27 5.98
C LEU A 131 -3.53 14.95 4.74
N ILE A 132 -4.01 15.99 4.03
CA ILE A 132 -4.75 15.81 2.78
C ILE A 132 -3.87 15.10 1.74
N LEU A 133 -2.65 15.59 1.50
CA LEU A 133 -1.75 15.05 0.47
C LEU A 133 -1.38 13.58 0.75
N PHE A 134 -1.01 13.27 1.99
CA PHE A 134 -0.62 11.90 2.35
C PHE A 134 -1.83 10.97 2.35
N GLY A 135 -2.98 11.44 2.81
CA GLY A 135 -4.24 10.70 2.75
C GLY A 135 -4.63 10.31 1.32
N ILE A 136 -4.62 11.26 0.38
CA ILE A 136 -4.95 10.95 -1.03
C ILE A 136 -3.89 10.09 -1.72
N ARG A 137 -2.61 10.16 -1.32
CA ARG A 137 -1.58 9.24 -1.82
C ARG A 137 -1.87 7.80 -1.41
N GLY A 138 -2.22 7.57 -0.13
CA GLY A 138 -2.64 6.25 0.36
C GLY A 138 -3.92 5.76 -0.33
N MET A 139 -4.93 6.63 -0.43
CA MET A 139 -6.19 6.32 -1.13
C MET A 139 -5.95 5.97 -2.60
N ALA A 140 -4.97 6.59 -3.28
CA ALA A 140 -4.64 6.28 -4.67
C ALA A 140 -4.18 4.83 -4.87
N ALA A 141 -3.51 4.22 -3.89
CA ALA A 141 -3.15 2.81 -3.94
C ALA A 141 -4.41 1.92 -3.95
N TYR A 142 -5.39 2.19 -3.10
CA TYR A 142 -6.66 1.47 -3.09
C TYR A 142 -7.44 1.64 -4.39
N ALA A 143 -7.54 2.89 -4.87
CA ALA A 143 -8.21 3.21 -6.14
C ALA A 143 -7.52 2.51 -7.33
N TYR A 144 -6.19 2.45 -7.34
CA TYR A 144 -5.42 1.75 -8.37
C TYR A 144 -5.76 0.27 -8.41
N HIS A 145 -5.74 -0.42 -7.25
CA HIS A 145 -6.05 -1.84 -7.18
C HIS A 145 -7.50 -2.17 -7.58
N ALA A 146 -8.45 -1.29 -7.24
CA ALA A 146 -9.83 -1.42 -7.73
C ALA A 146 -9.91 -1.20 -9.25
N MET A 147 -9.23 -0.18 -9.76
CA MET A 147 -9.24 0.21 -11.16
C MET A 147 -8.67 -0.88 -12.09
N VAL A 148 -7.57 -1.54 -11.71
CA VAL A 148 -7.00 -2.65 -12.51
C VAL A 148 -7.91 -3.87 -12.59
N LEU A 149 -8.88 -3.98 -11.69
CA LEU A 149 -9.97 -4.97 -11.73
C LEU A 149 -11.21 -4.48 -12.47
N GLY A 150 -11.21 -3.26 -13.01
CA GLY A 150 -12.32 -2.67 -13.74
C GLY A 150 -13.35 -1.96 -12.85
N TYR A 151 -13.04 -1.70 -11.60
CA TYR A 151 -13.92 -1.00 -10.65
C TYR A 151 -13.45 0.44 -10.45
N THR A 152 -14.34 1.39 -10.69
CA THR A 152 -14.09 2.83 -10.49
C THR A 152 -15.28 3.48 -9.80
N ASP A 153 -15.03 4.58 -9.09
CA ASP A 153 -16.05 5.40 -8.47
C ASP A 153 -15.84 6.88 -8.85
N GLY A 154 -16.87 7.48 -9.44
CA GLY A 154 -16.77 8.84 -9.95
C GLY A 154 -16.65 9.91 -8.84
N GLU A 155 -17.10 9.63 -7.62
CA GLU A 155 -16.95 10.55 -6.49
C GLU A 155 -15.51 10.49 -5.96
N VAL A 156 -14.97 9.28 -5.77
CA VAL A 156 -13.56 9.08 -5.42
C VAL A 156 -12.64 9.75 -6.45
N ASN A 157 -12.91 9.55 -7.74
CA ASN A 157 -12.11 10.14 -8.80
C ASN A 157 -12.11 11.68 -8.76
N ARG A 158 -13.30 12.29 -8.63
CA ARG A 158 -13.41 13.75 -8.53
C ARG A 158 -12.77 14.30 -7.27
N PHE A 159 -12.81 13.54 -6.18
CA PHE A 159 -12.21 13.95 -4.92
C PHE A 159 -10.69 14.08 -5.00
N PHE A 160 -9.99 13.22 -5.74
CA PHE A 160 -8.55 13.40 -5.97
C PHE A 160 -8.23 14.77 -6.58
N ALA A 161 -8.98 15.19 -7.59
CA ALA A 161 -8.77 16.51 -8.19
C ALA A 161 -9.14 17.65 -7.21
N LYS A 162 -10.24 17.53 -6.48
CA LYS A 162 -10.63 18.51 -5.45
C LYS A 162 -9.56 18.69 -4.38
N ALA A 163 -9.04 17.60 -3.86
CA ALA A 163 -8.02 17.61 -2.81
C ALA A 163 -6.68 18.20 -3.30
N LEU A 164 -6.22 17.78 -4.49
CA LEU A 164 -5.03 18.35 -5.12
C LEU A 164 -5.19 19.84 -5.41
N PHE A 165 -6.36 20.26 -5.91
CA PHE A 165 -6.67 21.67 -6.14
C PHE A 165 -6.53 22.47 -4.84
N ALA A 166 -7.17 22.01 -3.76
CA ALA A 166 -7.15 22.70 -2.46
C ALA A 166 -5.72 22.86 -1.89
N ILE A 167 -4.84 21.88 -2.09
CA ILE A 167 -3.43 21.98 -1.68
C ILE A 167 -2.76 23.16 -2.40
N GLY A 168 -3.08 23.38 -3.66
CA GLY A 168 -2.52 24.46 -4.48
C GLY A 168 -3.08 25.84 -4.22
N GLU A 169 -4.18 25.97 -3.47
CA GLU A 169 -4.86 27.23 -3.22
C GLU A 169 -4.48 27.85 -1.87
N ASP A 170 -4.72 29.14 -1.72
CA ASP A 170 -4.48 29.88 -0.46
C ASP A 170 -5.69 29.74 0.48
N TRP A 171 -5.97 28.50 0.89
CA TRP A 171 -7.06 28.17 1.81
C TRP A 171 -6.61 28.23 3.26
N GLY A 172 -7.52 28.75 4.12
CA GLY A 172 -7.33 28.81 5.56
C GLY A 172 -7.76 27.52 6.28
N MET A 173 -7.60 27.52 7.61
CA MET A 173 -8.01 26.40 8.46
C MET A 173 -9.49 26.05 8.33
N ASP A 174 -10.35 27.07 8.21
CA ASP A 174 -11.80 26.89 8.10
C ASP A 174 -12.22 26.14 6.83
N ASP A 175 -11.40 26.20 5.76
CA ASP A 175 -11.61 25.48 4.50
C ASP A 175 -10.92 24.10 4.51
N LEU A 176 -9.71 24.02 5.09
CA LEU A 176 -8.90 22.82 5.05
C LEU A 176 -9.34 21.74 6.05
N LEU A 177 -9.78 22.12 7.26
CA LEU A 177 -10.19 21.14 8.28
C LEU A 177 -11.40 20.29 7.84
N PRO A 178 -12.48 20.87 7.28
CA PRO A 178 -13.56 20.06 6.70
C PRO A 178 -13.08 19.12 5.59
N LEU A 179 -12.11 19.56 4.77
CA LEU A 179 -11.56 18.73 3.71
C LEU A 179 -10.73 17.55 4.24
N VAL A 180 -10.00 17.72 5.34
CA VAL A 180 -9.30 16.60 6.03
C VAL A 180 -10.29 15.53 6.46
N LEU A 181 -11.45 15.93 7.04
CA LEU A 181 -12.50 14.97 7.42
C LEU A 181 -13.10 14.28 6.18
N GLU A 182 -13.32 15.02 5.11
CA GLU A 182 -13.82 14.47 3.84
C GLU A 182 -12.82 13.48 3.21
N VAL A 183 -11.49 13.67 3.38
CA VAL A 183 -10.49 12.64 2.99
C VAL A 183 -10.81 11.31 3.66
N GLY A 184 -11.14 11.32 4.95
CA GLY A 184 -11.49 10.10 5.70
C GLY A 184 -12.73 9.42 5.15
N GLU A 185 -13.80 10.19 4.89
CA GLU A 185 -15.06 9.69 4.34
C GLU A 185 -14.88 9.08 2.94
N ILE A 186 -14.21 9.81 2.06
CA ILE A 186 -13.97 9.32 0.68
C ILE A 186 -12.99 8.15 0.65
N ASN A 187 -11.99 8.13 1.55
CA ASN A 187 -11.11 6.98 1.69
C ASN A 187 -11.89 5.72 2.13
N TYR A 188 -12.80 5.84 3.08
CA TYR A 188 -13.68 4.74 3.45
C TYR A 188 -14.46 4.19 2.24
N ARG A 189 -15.04 5.09 1.43
CA ARG A 189 -15.72 4.71 0.19
C ARG A 189 -14.78 4.01 -0.81
N CYS A 190 -13.55 4.49 -0.93
CA CYS A 190 -12.52 3.90 -1.79
C CYS A 190 -12.11 2.49 -1.30
N MET A 191 -11.96 2.29 0.01
CA MET A 191 -11.68 0.98 0.60
C MET A 191 -12.82 0.00 0.38
N ALA A 192 -14.07 0.44 0.53
CA ALA A 192 -15.25 -0.38 0.24
C ALA A 192 -15.32 -0.77 -1.25
N LEU A 193 -14.92 0.14 -2.15
CA LEU A 193 -14.80 -0.16 -3.59
C LEU A 193 -13.76 -1.25 -3.84
N LEU A 194 -12.60 -1.18 -3.19
CA LEU A 194 -11.54 -2.19 -3.33
C LEU A 194 -11.97 -3.53 -2.75
N ASP A 195 -12.59 -3.55 -1.57
CA ASP A 195 -13.15 -4.78 -0.98
C ASP A 195 -14.14 -5.45 -1.92
N LYS A 196 -15.07 -4.67 -2.49
CA LYS A 196 -16.00 -5.14 -3.50
C LYS A 196 -15.27 -5.70 -4.73
N ALA A 197 -14.30 -4.97 -5.26
CA ALA A 197 -13.54 -5.39 -6.44
C ALA A 197 -12.83 -6.74 -6.20
N ASN A 198 -12.18 -6.89 -5.05
CA ASN A 198 -11.47 -8.11 -4.69
C ASN A 198 -12.44 -9.28 -4.43
N THR A 199 -13.51 -9.07 -3.67
CA THR A 199 -14.45 -10.13 -3.30
C THR A 199 -15.29 -10.61 -4.50
N GLU A 200 -15.72 -9.73 -5.39
CA GLU A 200 -16.40 -10.10 -6.62
C GLU A 200 -15.47 -10.80 -7.62
N THR A 201 -14.18 -10.46 -7.64
CA THR A 201 -13.20 -11.04 -8.58
C THR A 201 -12.65 -12.37 -8.10
N TYR A 202 -12.34 -12.49 -6.81
CA TYR A 202 -11.60 -13.64 -6.25
C TYR A 202 -12.43 -14.47 -5.27
N GLY A 203 -13.64 -14.05 -4.92
CA GLY A 203 -14.48 -14.63 -3.90
C GLY A 203 -14.23 -14.06 -2.51
N THR A 204 -15.18 -14.24 -1.60
CA THR A 204 -15.04 -13.80 -0.20
C THR A 204 -13.91 -14.58 0.48
N PRO A 205 -12.97 -13.90 1.15
CA PRO A 205 -11.90 -14.57 1.87
C PRO A 205 -12.42 -15.54 2.92
N GLU A 206 -11.74 -16.68 3.06
CA GLU A 206 -12.04 -17.73 4.03
C GLU A 206 -10.84 -17.95 4.95
N PRO A 207 -11.03 -18.18 6.26
CA PRO A 207 -9.95 -18.53 7.18
C PRO A 207 -9.12 -19.68 6.63
N THR A 208 -7.83 -19.44 6.41
CA THR A 208 -6.93 -20.36 5.73
C THR A 208 -5.59 -20.45 6.45
N THR A 209 -5.14 -21.67 6.75
CA THR A 209 -3.80 -21.92 7.29
C THR A 209 -2.80 -21.97 6.15
N VAL A 210 -1.74 -21.18 6.25
CA VAL A 210 -0.72 -20.99 5.22
C VAL A 210 0.63 -21.53 5.74
N PRO A 211 1.25 -22.51 5.05
CA PRO A 211 2.55 -23.03 5.43
C PRO A 211 3.68 -22.01 5.23
N LEU A 212 4.70 -22.10 6.08
CA LEU A 212 5.96 -21.36 5.94
C LEU A 212 7.08 -22.23 5.37
N THR A 213 6.83 -23.51 5.12
CA THR A 213 7.81 -24.40 4.48
C THR A 213 7.86 -24.14 2.98
N VAL A 214 9.06 -23.90 2.45
CA VAL A 214 9.29 -23.84 1.02
C VAL A 214 9.64 -25.23 0.52
N GLU A 215 8.80 -25.79 -0.36
CA GLU A 215 9.02 -27.09 -0.98
C GLU A 215 10.23 -27.06 -1.93
N LYS A 216 10.89 -28.17 -2.10
CA LYS A 216 11.99 -28.31 -3.05
C LYS A 216 11.56 -27.97 -4.49
N GLY A 217 12.51 -27.50 -5.29
CA GLY A 217 12.30 -27.18 -6.70
C GLY A 217 12.16 -25.68 -6.96
N PRO A 218 11.97 -25.28 -8.21
CA PRO A 218 11.86 -23.89 -8.60
C PRO A 218 10.69 -23.18 -7.93
N PHE A 219 10.91 -21.94 -7.47
CA PHE A 219 9.84 -21.13 -6.90
C PHE A 219 10.05 -19.65 -7.19
N ILE A 220 8.99 -18.87 -7.02
CA ILE A 220 8.97 -17.41 -7.12
C ILE A 220 8.40 -16.86 -5.81
N VAL A 221 9.01 -15.80 -5.26
CA VAL A 221 8.46 -15.02 -4.15
C VAL A 221 7.78 -13.77 -4.71
N VAL A 222 6.53 -13.51 -4.28
CA VAL A 222 5.76 -12.35 -4.70
C VAL A 222 5.48 -11.47 -3.51
N SER A 223 5.92 -10.22 -3.56
CA SER A 223 5.75 -9.21 -2.52
C SER A 223 4.92 -8.02 -3.03
N GLY A 224 4.27 -7.30 -2.13
CA GLY A 224 3.38 -6.19 -2.44
C GLY A 224 1.91 -6.54 -2.21
N HIS A 225 0.98 -5.84 -2.88
CA HIS A 225 -0.45 -5.93 -2.59
C HIS A 225 -1.32 -6.30 -3.79
N ASP A 226 -0.77 -6.35 -5.01
CA ASP A 226 -1.56 -6.48 -6.23
C ASP A 226 -1.98 -7.93 -6.49
N LEU A 227 -3.25 -8.24 -6.21
CA LEU A 227 -3.84 -9.57 -6.44
C LEU A 227 -4.05 -9.85 -7.94
N HIS A 228 -4.21 -8.82 -8.77
CA HIS A 228 -4.33 -9.00 -10.22
C HIS A 228 -3.02 -9.52 -10.81
N ASP A 229 -1.89 -8.92 -10.45
CA ASP A 229 -0.57 -9.36 -10.91
C ASP A 229 -0.24 -10.76 -10.39
N LEU A 230 -0.56 -11.05 -9.12
CA LEU A 230 -0.41 -12.41 -8.57
C LEU A 230 -1.23 -13.43 -9.38
N LYS A 231 -2.50 -13.12 -9.67
CA LYS A 231 -3.36 -14.02 -10.48
C LYS A 231 -2.76 -14.24 -11.87
N ARG A 232 -2.30 -13.17 -12.54
CA ARG A 232 -1.68 -13.28 -13.86
C ARG A 232 -0.40 -14.13 -13.84
N LEU A 233 0.39 -14.03 -12.76
CA LEU A 233 1.55 -14.89 -12.56
C LEU A 233 1.15 -16.36 -12.34
N LEU A 234 0.15 -16.61 -11.49
CA LEU A 234 -0.38 -17.96 -11.24
C LEU A 234 -0.88 -18.61 -12.53
N GLU A 235 -1.62 -17.88 -13.37
CA GLU A 235 -2.08 -18.37 -14.67
C GLU A 235 -0.91 -18.76 -15.60
N GLN A 236 0.18 -17.96 -15.60
CA GLN A 236 1.33 -18.17 -16.46
C GLN A 236 2.28 -19.25 -15.94
N THR A 237 2.22 -19.58 -14.65
CA THR A 237 3.10 -20.60 -14.02
C THR A 237 2.40 -21.96 -13.86
N GLU A 238 1.10 -22.05 -14.11
CA GLU A 238 0.35 -23.30 -13.99
C GLU A 238 0.95 -24.40 -14.87
N GLY A 239 1.20 -25.55 -14.26
CA GLY A 239 1.77 -26.73 -14.95
C GLY A 239 3.26 -26.63 -15.30
N LYS A 240 3.97 -25.55 -14.92
CA LYS A 240 5.40 -25.36 -15.22
C LYS A 240 6.36 -25.91 -14.15
N GLY A 241 5.83 -26.52 -13.09
CA GLY A 241 6.65 -27.06 -12.00
C GLY A 241 7.32 -25.98 -11.14
N ILE A 242 6.72 -24.81 -11.07
CA ILE A 242 7.17 -23.65 -10.27
C ILE A 242 6.16 -23.43 -9.16
N ASN A 243 6.64 -23.36 -7.92
CA ASN A 243 5.82 -23.00 -6.77
C ASN A 243 5.83 -21.47 -6.54
N ILE A 244 4.72 -20.92 -6.07
CA ILE A 244 4.59 -19.50 -5.74
C ILE A 244 4.44 -19.35 -4.23
N TYR A 245 5.19 -18.42 -3.66
CA TYR A 245 5.14 -18.04 -2.26
C TYR A 245 4.86 -16.55 -2.16
N THR A 246 3.91 -16.18 -1.30
CA THR A 246 3.66 -14.78 -0.96
C THR A 246 4.72 -14.30 0.03
N HIS A 247 4.88 -12.99 0.14
CA HIS A 247 5.72 -12.35 1.15
C HIS A 247 5.00 -11.14 1.70
N SER A 248 5.10 -10.95 3.04
CA SER A 248 4.60 -9.76 3.71
C SER A 248 3.10 -9.51 3.42
N GLU A 249 2.72 -8.36 2.95
CA GLU A 249 1.34 -7.93 2.73
C GLU A 249 0.59 -8.73 1.65
N MET A 250 1.26 -9.57 0.90
CA MET A 250 0.61 -10.49 -0.06
C MET A 250 -0.01 -11.72 0.63
N LEU A 251 0.27 -11.99 1.91
CA LEU A 251 -0.26 -13.12 2.67
C LEU A 251 -1.80 -13.28 2.57
N PRO A 252 -2.62 -12.22 2.60
CA PRO A 252 -4.07 -12.33 2.49
C PRO A 252 -4.57 -13.00 1.20
N ALA A 253 -3.76 -13.05 0.15
CA ALA A 253 -4.11 -13.73 -1.10
C ALA A 253 -4.53 -15.20 -0.91
N HIS A 254 -3.95 -15.87 0.08
CA HIS A 254 -4.29 -17.28 0.40
C HIS A 254 -5.71 -17.46 0.96
N GLY A 255 -6.36 -16.41 1.41
CA GLY A 255 -7.76 -16.45 1.88
C GLY A 255 -8.77 -16.47 0.73
N TYR A 256 -8.41 -15.96 -0.45
CA TYR A 256 -9.35 -15.82 -1.57
C TYR A 256 -9.54 -17.12 -2.34
N PRO A 257 -10.79 -17.67 -2.46
CA PRO A 257 -11.05 -18.91 -3.19
C PRO A 257 -10.55 -18.90 -4.64
N GLY A 258 -10.66 -17.77 -5.33
CA GLY A 258 -10.22 -17.58 -6.71
C GLY A 258 -8.70 -17.65 -6.91
N LEU A 259 -7.92 -17.47 -5.85
CA LEU A 259 -6.45 -17.55 -5.87
C LEU A 259 -5.96 -18.87 -5.27
N LYS A 260 -6.46 -19.27 -4.10
CA LYS A 260 -6.01 -20.53 -3.45
C LYS A 260 -6.38 -21.80 -4.22
N LYS A 261 -7.24 -21.72 -5.25
CA LYS A 261 -7.52 -22.83 -6.16
C LYS A 261 -6.28 -23.28 -6.95
N TYR A 262 -5.29 -22.42 -7.14
CA TYR A 262 -4.04 -22.75 -7.83
C TYR A 262 -3.15 -23.58 -6.89
N ALA A 263 -3.02 -24.87 -7.14
CA ALA A 263 -2.32 -25.81 -6.26
C ALA A 263 -0.85 -25.49 -6.06
N HIS A 264 -0.23 -24.68 -6.91
CA HIS A 264 1.15 -24.22 -6.81
C HIS A 264 1.31 -22.87 -6.07
N LEU A 265 0.24 -22.24 -5.61
CA LEU A 265 0.28 -21.19 -4.59
C LEU A 265 0.43 -21.89 -3.23
N LYS A 266 1.67 -22.04 -2.76
CA LYS A 266 2.01 -23.02 -1.70
C LYS A 266 1.98 -22.45 -0.30
N GLY A 267 2.52 -21.28 -0.10
CA GLY A 267 2.70 -20.75 1.25
C GLY A 267 3.23 -19.34 1.28
N ASN A 268 3.66 -18.91 2.45
CA ASN A 268 4.25 -17.60 2.67
C ASN A 268 5.74 -17.74 2.99
N PHE A 269 6.56 -16.91 2.38
CA PHE A 269 8.00 -16.81 2.61
C PHE A 269 8.31 -15.55 3.42
N GLY A 270 9.17 -15.68 4.41
CA GLY A 270 9.65 -14.55 5.19
C GLY A 270 8.59 -13.97 6.13
N THR A 271 8.84 -12.75 6.56
CA THR A 271 8.06 -12.04 7.57
C THR A 271 7.55 -10.70 7.05
N ALA A 272 8.04 -9.59 7.59
CA ALA A 272 7.59 -8.25 7.27
C ALA A 272 8.49 -7.58 6.22
N TRP A 273 7.95 -6.59 5.50
CA TRP A 273 8.64 -5.89 4.43
C TRP A 273 10.01 -5.31 4.84
N GLN A 274 10.16 -4.86 6.07
CA GLN A 274 11.44 -4.31 6.56
C GLN A 274 12.55 -5.35 6.69
N ASN A 275 12.23 -6.64 6.67
CA ASN A 275 13.19 -7.75 6.76
C ASN A 275 13.70 -8.25 5.40
N GLN A 276 13.11 -7.80 4.29
CA GLN A 276 13.38 -8.31 2.94
C GLN A 276 14.85 -8.29 2.56
N GLN A 277 15.62 -7.26 2.97
CA GLN A 277 17.05 -7.18 2.67
C GLN A 277 17.90 -8.31 3.31
N LYS A 278 17.39 -8.90 4.39
CA LYS A 278 17.99 -10.07 5.04
C LYS A 278 17.41 -11.36 4.48
N GLU A 279 16.11 -11.41 4.31
CA GLU A 279 15.37 -12.61 3.91
C GLU A 279 15.63 -13.01 2.46
N PHE A 280 15.81 -12.03 1.55
CA PHE A 280 16.06 -12.33 0.12
C PHE A 280 17.54 -12.53 -0.23
N ALA A 281 18.48 -12.34 0.71
CA ALA A 281 19.91 -12.35 0.42
C ALA A 281 20.38 -13.64 -0.27
N ASP A 282 19.94 -14.80 0.20
CA ASP A 282 20.48 -16.11 -0.21
C ASP A 282 19.42 -17.07 -0.77
N ILE A 283 18.24 -16.59 -1.13
CA ILE A 283 17.20 -17.46 -1.70
C ILE A 283 17.52 -17.82 -3.15
N PRO A 284 17.38 -19.08 -3.55
CA PRO A 284 17.59 -19.53 -4.94
C PRO A 284 16.31 -19.31 -5.79
N ALA A 285 15.73 -18.11 -5.74
CA ALA A 285 14.49 -17.79 -6.41
C ALA A 285 14.44 -16.30 -6.82
N PRO A 286 13.72 -15.94 -7.88
CA PRO A 286 13.40 -14.54 -8.16
C PRO A 286 12.35 -14.02 -7.19
N VAL A 287 12.39 -12.68 -6.99
CA VAL A 287 11.43 -11.92 -6.22
C VAL A 287 10.73 -10.95 -7.14
N LEU A 288 9.39 -11.00 -7.20
CA LEU A 288 8.55 -10.06 -7.94
C LEU A 288 7.88 -9.09 -6.97
N PHE A 289 8.16 -7.80 -7.14
CA PHE A 289 7.45 -6.73 -6.44
C PHE A 289 6.32 -6.20 -7.32
N THR A 290 5.10 -6.27 -6.80
CA THR A 290 3.88 -5.86 -7.51
C THR A 290 3.47 -4.43 -7.18
N THR A 291 3.78 -3.97 -5.99
CA THR A 291 3.51 -2.59 -5.51
C THR A 291 4.51 -2.18 -4.42
N ASN A 292 4.12 -1.26 -3.53
CA ASN A 292 4.90 -0.85 -2.36
C ASN A 292 5.21 -2.07 -1.44
N CYS A 293 5.88 -1.89 -0.63
CA CYS A 293 6.98 -1.74 0.30
C CYS A 293 8.31 -2.25 -0.28
N LEU A 294 8.77 -1.73 -1.37
CA LEU A 294 10.10 -2.05 -1.90
C LEU A 294 11.17 -1.36 -1.04
N MET A 295 12.13 -2.12 -0.52
CA MET A 295 13.38 -1.57 0.00
C MET A 295 14.47 -1.66 -1.07
N PRO A 296 15.45 -0.74 -1.09
CA PRO A 296 16.57 -0.81 -2.04
C PRO A 296 17.20 -2.20 -2.06
N PRO A 297 17.14 -2.92 -3.20
CA PRO A 297 17.69 -4.26 -3.30
C PRO A 297 19.21 -4.25 -3.09
N ARG A 298 19.72 -5.22 -2.31
CA ARG A 298 21.14 -5.38 -2.12
C ARG A 298 21.77 -6.10 -3.32
N ALA A 299 23.04 -5.80 -3.62
CA ALA A 299 23.79 -6.43 -4.68
C ALA A 299 23.78 -7.99 -4.63
N SER A 300 23.61 -8.57 -3.43
CA SER A 300 23.53 -10.03 -3.23
C SER A 300 22.31 -10.69 -3.86
N TYR A 301 21.24 -9.93 -4.17
CA TYR A 301 20.01 -10.46 -4.77
C TYR A 301 19.36 -9.57 -5.85
N ALA A 302 19.90 -8.38 -6.13
CA ALA A 302 19.33 -7.46 -7.11
C ALA A 302 19.18 -8.09 -8.51
N ASP A 303 20.08 -9.03 -8.89
CA ASP A 303 20.05 -9.72 -10.19
C ASP A 303 18.84 -10.64 -10.40
N ARG A 304 18.04 -10.88 -9.37
CA ARG A 304 16.84 -11.71 -9.38
C ARG A 304 15.58 -11.02 -8.86
N VAL A 305 15.65 -9.69 -8.72
CA VAL A 305 14.49 -8.86 -8.41
C VAL A 305 13.83 -8.39 -9.70
N PHE A 306 12.51 -8.37 -9.69
CA PHE A 306 11.67 -7.85 -10.76
C PHE A 306 10.60 -6.93 -10.18
N THR A 307 10.22 -5.92 -10.94
CA THR A 307 9.16 -4.97 -10.55
C THR A 307 8.07 -4.94 -11.61
N THR A 308 6.89 -4.48 -11.27
CA THR A 308 5.78 -4.28 -12.19
C THR A 308 4.86 -3.14 -11.72
N ALA A 309 3.89 -2.74 -12.54
CA ALA A 309 2.95 -1.65 -12.25
C ALA A 309 3.68 -0.32 -11.97
N VAL A 310 3.34 0.36 -10.87
CA VAL A 310 3.95 1.65 -10.52
C VAL A 310 5.25 1.50 -9.71
N VAL A 311 5.58 0.28 -9.27
CA VAL A 311 6.82 0.05 -8.52
C VAL A 311 8.00 -0.09 -9.47
N SER A 312 9.06 0.64 -9.21
CA SER A 312 10.28 0.62 -10.04
C SER A 312 11.51 0.93 -9.21
N TYR A 313 12.64 0.37 -9.63
CA TYR A 313 13.94 0.64 -9.04
C TYR A 313 15.01 0.67 -10.14
N PRO A 314 16.02 1.56 -10.09
CA PRO A 314 17.07 1.65 -11.10
C PRO A 314 17.73 0.29 -11.37
N GLU A 315 17.99 0.00 -12.64
CA GLU A 315 18.68 -1.21 -13.11
C GLU A 315 17.94 -2.54 -12.85
N ILE A 316 16.76 -2.53 -12.22
CA ILE A 316 15.92 -3.71 -12.03
C ILE A 316 15.01 -3.93 -13.24
N THR A 317 14.87 -5.18 -13.65
CA THR A 317 13.96 -5.54 -14.76
C THR A 317 12.51 -5.25 -14.38
N HIS A 318 11.90 -4.33 -15.12
CA HIS A 318 10.48 -3.97 -14.96
C HIS A 318 9.61 -4.76 -15.95
N ILE A 319 8.54 -5.37 -15.45
CA ILE A 319 7.53 -6.06 -16.26
C ILE A 319 6.46 -5.03 -16.68
N GLY A 320 6.27 -4.89 -17.96
CA GLY A 320 5.37 -3.90 -18.56
C GLY A 320 3.88 -4.16 -18.34
N GLU A 321 3.05 -3.33 -18.97
CA GLU A 321 1.58 -3.40 -18.87
C GLU A 321 0.99 -4.70 -19.41
N ASP A 322 1.69 -5.38 -20.34
CA ASP A 322 1.28 -6.68 -20.87
C ASP A 322 1.34 -7.82 -19.87
N LYS A 323 1.98 -7.57 -18.71
CA LYS A 323 2.14 -8.56 -17.63
C LYS A 323 2.73 -9.88 -18.11
N ALA A 324 3.71 -9.81 -19.03
CA ALA A 324 4.44 -10.97 -19.53
C ALA A 324 5.52 -11.37 -18.52
N PHE A 325 5.23 -12.30 -17.61
CA PHE A 325 6.15 -12.73 -16.54
C PHE A 325 7.20 -13.77 -17.02
N THR A 326 7.38 -13.95 -18.32
CA THR A 326 8.39 -14.85 -18.88
C THR A 326 9.78 -14.66 -18.27
N PRO A 327 10.33 -13.42 -18.10
CA PRO A 327 11.66 -13.26 -17.51
C PRO A 327 11.75 -13.77 -16.06
N VAL A 328 10.68 -13.59 -15.26
CA VAL A 328 10.61 -14.09 -13.88
C VAL A 328 10.57 -15.61 -13.86
N ILE A 329 9.75 -16.21 -14.73
CA ILE A 329 9.58 -17.66 -14.90
C ILE A 329 10.91 -18.32 -15.32
N GLU A 330 11.58 -17.78 -16.33
CA GLU A 330 12.88 -18.28 -16.81
C GLU A 330 13.95 -18.17 -15.72
N LYS A 331 13.97 -17.07 -14.96
CA LYS A 331 14.89 -16.89 -13.82
C LYS A 331 14.64 -17.95 -12.74
N ALA A 332 13.38 -18.25 -12.41
CA ALA A 332 13.03 -19.28 -11.42
C ALA A 332 13.52 -20.68 -11.86
N LEU A 333 13.29 -21.04 -13.12
CA LEU A 333 13.75 -22.31 -13.69
C LEU A 333 15.29 -22.40 -13.72
N ALA A 334 15.97 -21.31 -14.06
CA ALA A 334 17.43 -21.26 -14.11
C ALA A 334 18.07 -21.37 -12.72
N LEU A 335 17.45 -20.79 -11.68
CA LEU A 335 17.93 -20.89 -10.30
C LEU A 335 17.64 -22.26 -9.67
N GLY A 336 16.57 -22.95 -10.11
CA GLY A 336 16.24 -24.32 -9.72
C GLY A 336 15.65 -24.50 -8.32
N GLY A 337 15.66 -23.48 -7.47
CA GLY A 337 15.12 -23.55 -6.12
C GLY A 337 15.95 -24.38 -5.13
N TYR A 338 15.31 -24.79 -4.03
CA TYR A 338 15.97 -25.65 -3.03
C TYR A 338 16.01 -27.12 -3.48
N ASN A 339 17.05 -27.84 -3.07
CA ASN A 339 17.19 -29.27 -3.37
C ASN A 339 16.36 -30.19 -2.46
N GLU A 340 15.89 -29.64 -1.33
CA GLU A 340 15.04 -30.31 -0.32
C GLU A 340 14.04 -29.29 0.24
N ASP A 341 12.99 -29.78 0.90
CA ASP A 341 12.03 -28.92 1.56
C ASP A 341 12.71 -28.11 2.68
N LYS A 342 12.49 -26.80 2.68
CA LYS A 342 13.11 -25.87 3.61
C LYS A 342 12.06 -25.36 4.61
N PRO A 343 12.02 -25.88 5.83
CA PRO A 343 11.13 -25.36 6.85
C PRO A 343 11.63 -24.00 7.35
N PHE A 344 10.70 -23.05 7.48
CA PHE A 344 10.93 -21.76 8.14
C PHE A 344 10.03 -21.66 9.35
N THR A 345 10.50 -20.90 10.33
CA THR A 345 9.76 -20.63 11.57
C THR A 345 9.31 -19.18 11.53
N GLY A 346 8.03 -18.93 11.70
CA GLY A 346 7.48 -17.60 11.83
C GLY A 346 7.93 -16.88 13.11
N ILE A 347 7.63 -15.61 13.21
CA ILE A 347 7.96 -14.80 14.40
C ILE A 347 7.36 -15.40 15.66
N ASN A 348 6.22 -16.07 15.55
CA ASN A 348 5.51 -16.77 16.63
C ASN A 348 6.10 -18.15 17.00
N GLY A 349 7.21 -18.57 16.39
CA GLY A 349 7.81 -19.89 16.61
C GLY A 349 7.10 -21.06 15.90
N GLY A 350 6.00 -20.79 15.16
CA GLY A 350 5.25 -21.81 14.42
C GLY A 350 5.72 -21.98 12.96
N GLY A 351 5.33 -23.10 12.34
CA GLY A 351 5.58 -23.39 10.93
C GLY A 351 4.44 -23.00 9.99
N THR A 352 3.40 -22.34 10.51
CA THR A 352 2.22 -21.89 9.76
C THR A 352 1.74 -20.54 10.27
N VAL A 353 1.04 -19.80 9.42
CA VAL A 353 0.29 -18.59 9.78
C VAL A 353 -1.15 -18.73 9.29
N MET A 354 -2.05 -17.88 9.75
CA MET A 354 -3.45 -17.87 9.30
C MET A 354 -3.81 -16.53 8.69
N THR A 355 -4.67 -16.56 7.67
CA THR A 355 -5.24 -15.39 6.99
C THR A 355 -6.68 -15.66 6.56
N GLY A 356 -7.34 -14.70 5.90
CA GLY A 356 -8.67 -14.87 5.34
C GLY A 356 -9.81 -14.49 6.27
N PHE A 357 -9.53 -13.71 7.32
CA PHE A 357 -10.54 -13.19 8.25
C PHE A 357 -11.18 -11.89 7.75
N GLY A 358 -11.66 -11.86 6.49
CA GLY A 358 -12.38 -10.73 5.93
C GLY A 358 -13.79 -10.55 6.54
N HIS A 359 -14.51 -9.50 6.12
CA HIS A 359 -15.84 -9.16 6.65
C HIS A 359 -16.83 -10.34 6.61
N GLY A 360 -16.80 -11.18 5.57
CA GLY A 360 -17.66 -12.35 5.47
C GLY A 360 -17.43 -13.38 6.59
N ALA A 361 -16.17 -13.62 6.98
CA ALA A 361 -15.82 -14.52 8.08
C ALA A 361 -16.27 -13.93 9.43
N VAL A 362 -16.13 -12.62 9.63
CA VAL A 362 -16.54 -11.92 10.86
C VAL A 362 -18.05 -11.93 11.00
N LEU A 363 -18.77 -11.57 9.94
CA LEU A 363 -20.23 -11.59 9.93
C LEU A 363 -20.78 -13.01 10.17
N GLY A 364 -20.09 -14.03 9.67
CA GLY A 364 -20.44 -15.43 9.90
C GLY A 364 -20.41 -15.86 11.38
N VAL A 365 -19.71 -15.13 12.26
CA VAL A 365 -19.65 -15.37 13.70
C VAL A 365 -20.25 -14.23 14.54
N ALA A 366 -20.95 -13.28 13.89
CA ALA A 366 -21.47 -12.09 14.55
C ALA A 366 -22.35 -12.38 15.75
N ASP A 367 -23.26 -13.36 15.67
CA ASP A 367 -24.15 -13.74 16.76
C ASP A 367 -23.37 -14.25 17.98
N GLN A 368 -22.29 -15.00 17.77
CA GLN A 368 -21.42 -15.50 18.83
C GLN A 368 -20.65 -14.34 19.49
N VAL A 369 -20.18 -13.39 18.71
CA VAL A 369 -19.51 -12.18 19.22
C VAL A 369 -20.48 -11.34 20.04
N ILE A 370 -21.69 -11.10 19.54
CA ILE A 370 -22.75 -10.35 20.24
C ILE A 370 -23.08 -11.01 21.57
N GLU A 371 -23.27 -12.33 21.63
CA GLU A 371 -23.52 -13.06 22.87
C GLU A 371 -22.32 -12.98 23.83
N ALA A 372 -21.09 -13.05 23.32
CA ALA A 372 -19.90 -12.88 24.12
C ALA A 372 -19.78 -11.46 24.74
N VAL A 373 -20.17 -10.43 23.98
CA VAL A 373 -20.27 -9.05 24.50
C VAL A 373 -21.37 -8.92 25.55
N LYS A 374 -22.58 -9.43 25.28
CA LYS A 374 -23.71 -9.38 26.23
C LYS A 374 -23.44 -10.13 27.53
N SER A 375 -22.73 -11.24 27.44
CA SER A 375 -22.35 -12.04 28.64
C SER A 375 -21.14 -11.45 29.39
N GLY A 376 -20.48 -10.41 28.85
CA GLY A 376 -19.25 -9.85 29.43
C GLY A 376 -18.00 -10.72 29.22
N ALA A 377 -18.10 -11.73 28.34
CA ALA A 377 -16.93 -12.51 27.91
C ALA A 377 -16.00 -11.73 26.99
N ILE A 378 -16.52 -10.71 26.31
CA ILE A 378 -15.75 -9.69 25.59
C ILE A 378 -16.16 -8.33 26.16
N ARG A 379 -15.21 -7.56 26.64
CA ARG A 379 -15.45 -6.22 27.21
C ARG A 379 -14.88 -5.10 26.37
N HIS A 380 -13.78 -5.36 25.65
CA HIS A 380 -13.11 -4.38 24.82
C HIS A 380 -12.67 -4.98 23.49
N PHE A 381 -12.69 -4.16 22.45
CA PHE A 381 -12.02 -4.39 21.19
C PHE A 381 -10.90 -3.38 21.05
N PHE A 382 -9.70 -3.83 20.71
CA PHE A 382 -8.60 -2.96 20.37
C PHE A 382 -8.38 -3.00 18.85
N LEU A 383 -8.49 -1.85 18.20
CA LEU A 383 -8.16 -1.71 16.80
C LEU A 383 -6.72 -1.20 16.69
N VAL A 384 -5.86 -1.98 16.04
CA VAL A 384 -4.46 -1.64 15.81
C VAL A 384 -4.26 -1.48 14.32
N GLY A 385 -4.16 -0.23 13.87
CA GLY A 385 -4.08 0.14 12.44
C GLY A 385 -2.74 0.77 12.11
N GLY A 386 -1.65 0.04 12.12
CA GLY A 386 -0.34 0.55 11.78
C GLY A 386 0.77 -0.48 12.02
N CYS A 387 2.02 -0.12 11.71
CA CYS A 387 3.18 -0.98 11.94
C CYS A 387 4.36 -0.16 12.50
N ASP A 388 5.30 -0.85 13.14
CA ASP A 388 6.49 -0.20 13.70
C ASP A 388 7.53 0.20 12.62
N GLY A 389 7.38 -0.28 11.38
CA GLY A 389 8.29 0.04 10.28
C GLY A 389 9.71 -0.46 10.48
N ALA A 390 10.65 0.09 9.68
CA ALA A 390 12.05 -0.35 9.67
C ALA A 390 12.97 0.46 10.61
N ARG A 391 12.48 1.52 11.24
CA ARG A 391 13.32 2.42 12.04
C ARG A 391 13.72 1.76 13.37
N PRO A 392 15.02 1.63 13.69
CA PRO A 392 15.47 1.09 14.97
C PRO A 392 14.92 1.87 16.16
N GLY A 393 14.41 1.13 17.17
CA GLY A 393 13.84 1.71 18.38
C GLY A 393 12.38 2.13 18.28
N ARG A 394 11.77 2.02 17.10
CA ARG A 394 10.33 2.18 16.93
C ARG A 394 9.64 0.86 17.25
N ASN A 395 8.80 0.83 18.27
CA ASN A 395 8.14 -0.37 18.77
C ASN A 395 6.76 -0.06 19.41
N TYR A 396 6.16 1.05 19.01
CA TYR A 396 4.89 1.52 19.58
C TYR A 396 3.78 0.46 19.48
N TYR A 397 3.54 -0.06 18.29
CA TYR A 397 2.49 -1.06 18.07
C TYR A 397 2.81 -2.39 18.74
N THR A 398 4.05 -2.84 18.67
CA THR A 398 4.51 -4.05 19.36
C THR A 398 4.32 -3.94 20.87
N GLU A 399 4.74 -2.83 21.49
CA GLU A 399 4.60 -2.63 22.93
C GLU A 399 3.14 -2.44 23.35
N PHE A 400 2.33 -1.76 22.54
CA PHE A 400 0.89 -1.63 22.78
C PHE A 400 0.23 -3.01 22.86
N VAL A 401 0.50 -3.88 21.87
CA VAL A 401 -0.07 -5.23 21.84
C VAL A 401 0.39 -6.08 23.01
N LYS A 402 1.67 -6.02 23.39
CA LYS A 402 2.21 -6.74 24.57
C LYS A 402 1.56 -6.29 25.89
N GLN A 403 1.12 -5.04 25.96
CA GLN A 403 0.45 -4.50 27.15
C GLN A 403 -1.06 -4.75 27.16
N THR A 404 -1.65 -5.21 26.04
CA THR A 404 -3.07 -5.62 26.07
C THR A 404 -3.20 -6.86 26.94
N PRO A 405 -4.21 -6.93 27.86
CA PRO A 405 -4.36 -8.08 28.77
C PRO A 405 -4.49 -9.40 28.00
N ALA A 406 -3.62 -10.35 28.29
CA ALA A 406 -3.61 -11.67 27.65
C ALA A 406 -4.68 -12.61 28.23
N ASP A 407 -5.00 -12.45 29.53
CA ASP A 407 -5.85 -13.32 30.30
C ASP A 407 -7.09 -12.60 30.84
N GLY A 408 -8.25 -13.23 30.69
CA GLY A 408 -9.51 -12.74 31.22
C GLY A 408 -10.57 -12.43 30.17
N PRO A 409 -11.78 -12.02 30.58
CA PRO A 409 -12.89 -11.74 29.68
C PRO A 409 -12.70 -10.43 28.87
N GLU A 410 -11.53 -9.83 28.90
CA GLU A 410 -11.40 -8.41 28.61
C GLU A 410 -10.87 -8.07 27.23
N VAL A 411 -10.33 -9.01 26.43
CA VAL A 411 -9.60 -8.57 25.26
C VAL A 411 -9.84 -9.37 24.00
N LYS A 412 -10.14 -8.66 22.94
CA LYS A 412 -9.90 -9.11 21.57
C LYS A 412 -9.28 -7.96 20.80
N VAL A 413 -8.15 -8.22 20.19
CA VAL A 413 -7.48 -7.28 19.28
C VAL A 413 -8.10 -7.43 17.91
N VAL A 414 -8.59 -6.35 17.35
CA VAL A 414 -9.03 -6.27 15.95
C VAL A 414 -7.98 -5.50 15.19
N GLU A 415 -7.33 -6.16 14.26
CA GLU A 415 -6.24 -5.60 13.48
C GLU A 415 -6.77 -5.03 12.16
N ALA A 416 -6.37 -3.82 11.81
CA ALA A 416 -6.57 -3.30 10.47
C ALA A 416 -5.42 -3.74 9.55
N VAL A 417 -5.71 -3.82 8.26
CA VAL A 417 -4.97 -4.49 7.18
C VAL A 417 -3.46 -4.17 7.08
N PHE A 418 -2.94 -3.17 7.79
CA PHE A 418 -1.54 -2.74 7.68
C PHE A 418 -0.59 -3.28 8.76
N ALA A 419 -1.09 -4.02 9.75
CA ALA A 419 -0.29 -4.53 10.86
C ALA A 419 -0.10 -6.06 10.84
N ALA A 420 -0.49 -6.73 9.75
CA ALA A 420 -0.51 -8.20 9.63
C ALA A 420 0.83 -8.88 9.96
N ASP A 421 1.94 -8.16 9.81
CA ASP A 421 3.27 -8.75 9.87
C ASP A 421 3.84 -8.85 11.28
N HIS A 422 3.37 -8.05 12.24
CA HIS A 422 3.91 -8.02 13.60
C HIS A 422 3.22 -8.99 14.56
N PHE A 423 1.98 -9.35 14.31
CA PHE A 423 1.16 -10.17 15.18
C PHE A 423 1.39 -11.69 15.09
N ALA A 424 2.13 -12.13 14.08
CA ALA A 424 2.53 -13.55 14.01
C ALA A 424 3.46 -13.96 15.15
N ALA A 425 4.06 -13.00 15.87
CA ALA A 425 5.06 -13.29 16.90
C ALA A 425 4.50 -13.84 18.22
N ASP A 426 3.30 -13.42 18.65
CA ASP A 426 2.87 -13.61 20.04
C ASP A 426 1.78 -14.70 20.26
N ALA A 427 1.27 -15.30 19.19
CA ALA A 427 0.19 -16.30 19.30
C ALA A 427 0.61 -17.62 19.94
N ALA A 428 1.91 -17.93 20.00
CA ALA A 428 2.40 -19.18 20.60
C ALA A 428 2.49 -19.10 22.13
N GLU A 429 2.68 -17.90 22.70
CA GLU A 429 2.77 -17.71 24.15
C GLU A 429 1.42 -17.42 24.83
N HIS A 430 0.39 -17.02 24.05
CA HIS A 430 -0.92 -16.65 24.56
C HIS A 430 -2.05 -17.31 23.77
N PRO A 431 -2.50 -18.51 24.16
CA PRO A 431 -3.56 -19.28 23.47
C PRO A 431 -4.93 -18.57 23.43
N VAL A 432 -5.11 -17.45 24.10
CA VAL A 432 -6.34 -16.63 24.09
C VAL A 432 -6.43 -15.73 22.87
N LEU A 433 -5.37 -15.58 22.08
CA LEU A 433 -5.36 -14.88 20.79
C LEU A 433 -5.94 -15.72 19.63
N VAL A 434 -6.80 -16.69 19.93
CA VAL A 434 -7.57 -17.46 18.94
C VAL A 434 -8.70 -16.59 18.41
N GLY A 435 -8.42 -15.84 17.39
CA GLY A 435 -9.39 -14.99 16.72
C GLY A 435 -8.72 -13.73 16.19
N ARG A 436 -7.57 -13.89 15.56
CA ARG A 436 -7.02 -12.83 14.71
C ARG A 436 -7.99 -12.60 13.57
N VAL A 437 -8.77 -11.60 13.74
CA VAL A 437 -9.65 -11.11 12.70
C VAL A 437 -8.89 -10.02 12.00
N ILE A 438 -8.21 -10.37 10.89
CA ILE A 438 -7.79 -9.37 9.91
C ILE A 438 -9.09 -8.96 9.24
N VAL A 439 -9.68 -7.90 9.74
CA VAL A 439 -10.93 -7.40 9.24
C VAL A 439 -10.63 -6.23 8.32
N GLY A 440 -10.80 -6.46 7.03
CA GLY A 440 -11.41 -5.42 6.25
C GLY A 440 -12.85 -5.26 6.74
N ILE A 441 -13.07 -4.65 7.90
CA ILE A 441 -14.41 -4.33 8.36
C ILE A 441 -14.90 -3.16 7.52
N SER A 442 -15.99 -3.36 6.81
CA SER A 442 -16.94 -2.28 6.57
C SER A 442 -17.33 -1.73 7.95
N PHE A 443 -16.90 -0.53 8.25
CA PHE A 443 -17.10 0.15 9.53
C PHE A 443 -18.57 0.41 9.89
N GLU A 444 -19.52 0.05 9.03
CA GLU A 444 -20.95 0.33 9.21
C GLU A 444 -21.61 -0.35 10.41
N ILE A 445 -20.99 -1.35 11.03
CA ILE A 445 -21.69 -2.14 12.05
C ILE A 445 -21.32 -1.76 13.50
N LEU A 446 -20.25 -0.98 13.74
CA LEU A 446 -19.76 -0.78 15.10
C LEU A 446 -19.53 0.64 15.59
N PHE A 447 -19.74 1.69 14.75
CA PHE A 447 -19.38 3.04 15.17
C PHE A 447 -20.36 4.12 14.67
N ASP A 448 -21.54 4.20 15.27
CA ASP A 448 -22.35 5.44 15.23
C ASP A 448 -21.77 6.56 16.12
N ASP A 449 -20.78 6.27 16.99
CA ASP A 449 -20.29 7.23 17.99
C ASP A 449 -18.76 7.39 18.09
N CYS A 450 -17.93 6.85 17.18
CA CYS A 450 -16.46 7.02 17.22
C CYS A 450 -15.86 7.35 15.86
N LEU A 451 -16.23 8.51 15.34
CA LEU A 451 -15.52 9.18 14.24
C LEU A 451 -14.38 10.02 14.81
N LEU A 452 -13.26 9.42 15.11
CA LEU A 452 -11.99 10.13 15.30
C LEU A 452 -10.87 9.12 15.48
N TYR A 453 -10.05 8.98 14.51
CA TYR A 453 -8.69 8.40 14.39
C TYR A 453 -8.54 7.51 13.16
N THR A 454 -8.43 8.15 12.00
CA THR A 454 -7.87 7.56 10.78
C THR A 454 -6.73 8.41 10.26
N SER A 455 -5.85 8.89 11.12
CA SER A 455 -4.73 9.72 10.63
C SER A 455 -3.46 9.51 11.43
N ASP A 456 -3.06 8.27 11.70
CA ASP A 456 -1.71 8.03 12.20
C ASP A 456 -0.75 7.59 11.08
N ALA A 457 -0.86 8.22 9.92
CA ALA A 457 0.25 8.30 8.98
C ALA A 457 1.18 9.49 9.28
N ALA A 458 0.97 10.20 10.39
CA ALA A 458 1.66 11.44 10.70
C ALA A 458 2.36 11.48 12.08
N ASP A 459 2.59 10.33 12.77
CA ASP A 459 3.50 10.31 13.93
C ASP A 459 4.75 9.49 13.72
#